data_e93c66479eb393884547dc0401bef7da
#
_entry.id   e93c66479eb393884547dc0401bef7da
#
_cell.length_a   1.000
_cell.length_b   1.000
_cell.length_c   1.000
_cell.angle_alpha   90.00
_cell.angle_beta   90.00
_cell.angle_gamma   90.00
#
_symmetry.space_group_name_H-M   'P 1'
#
loop_
_entity.id
_entity.type
_entity.pdbx_description
1 polymer ?
#
loop_
_entity_poly.entity_id
_entity_poly.type
_entity_poly.pdbx_seq_one_letter_code
_entity_poly.pdbx_strand_id
1 'polypeptide(L)'
;MLVPKDKKKIRKSFGKLENILKIPDLIEVQRSSYNSFLKSTEEKTVSGLDKVFKEVFPIEDFAGHATIEYISYRFEKEKYDVGECKQRGLTYSAPLKVTLRLVAYDINEEAQTKQILSAKEQEVYMSDIPLMTEKGTFVVNGTDRVVVNQMHRSPGLFLDHDKGKGHSSGKLLFNCRVIPYRGSWLDLEYD
;
A
#
# COMPACT_ATOMS: atom_id res chain seq x y z
N MET A 1 -63.97 15.66 50.36
CA MET A 1 -63.00 14.57 50.24
C MET A 1 -62.39 14.63 48.80
N LEU A 2 -61.21 15.19 48.67
CA LEU A 2 -60.57 15.35 47.36
C LEU A 2 -59.75 14.08 47.09
N VAL A 3 -60.11 13.36 46.02
CA VAL A 3 -59.38 12.19 45.53
C VAL A 3 -58.00 12.64 44.98
N PRO A 4 -56.88 12.04 45.42
CA PRO A 4 -55.60 12.46 44.96
C PRO A 4 -55.45 12.09 43.45
N LYS A 5 -55.20 13.07 42.62
CA LYS A 5 -54.83 12.84 41.20
C LYS A 5 -53.62 11.90 41.13
N ASP A 6 -53.82 10.72 40.61
CA ASP A 6 -52.76 9.79 40.30
C ASP A 6 -51.64 10.51 39.53
N LYS A 7 -50.49 10.68 40.18
CA LYS A 7 -49.28 11.14 39.51
C LYS A 7 -48.89 10.05 38.52
N LYS A 8 -49.30 10.21 37.24
CA LYS A 8 -48.84 9.35 36.16
C LYS A 8 -47.32 9.27 36.22
N LYS A 9 -46.80 8.10 36.53
CA LYS A 9 -45.37 7.85 36.48
C LYS A 9 -44.87 8.12 35.05
N ILE A 10 -44.08 9.16 34.86
CA ILE A 10 -43.47 9.49 33.59
C ILE A 10 -42.39 8.44 33.34
N ARG A 11 -42.63 7.54 32.38
CA ARG A 11 -41.61 6.57 31.95
C ARG A 11 -40.61 7.30 31.09
N LYS A 12 -39.36 7.35 31.54
CA LYS A 12 -38.24 7.81 30.71
C LYS A 12 -37.81 6.66 29.78
N SER A 13 -37.78 6.92 28.46
CA SER A 13 -37.21 6.00 27.47
C SER A 13 -35.73 6.29 27.36
N PHE A 14 -34.90 5.30 27.66
CA PHE A 14 -33.44 5.39 27.47
C PHE A 14 -32.99 4.92 26.10
N GLY A 15 -33.92 4.45 25.23
CA GLY A 15 -33.60 4.00 23.87
C GLY A 15 -33.32 5.09 22.87
N LYS A 16 -33.51 6.38 23.25
CA LYS A 16 -33.23 7.56 22.38
C LYS A 16 -32.26 8.53 23.04
N LEU A 17 -31.40 8.05 23.93
CA LEU A 17 -30.31 8.89 24.43
C LEU A 17 -29.33 9.13 23.32
N GLU A 18 -29.05 10.41 23.07
CA GLU A 18 -27.98 10.80 22.11
C GLU A 18 -26.64 10.25 22.61
N ASN A 19 -25.85 9.73 21.72
CA ASN A 19 -24.51 9.27 22.04
C ASN A 19 -23.69 10.46 22.52
N ILE A 20 -23.22 10.42 23.76
CA ILE A 20 -22.35 11.45 24.34
C ILE A 20 -21.01 11.49 23.62
N LEU A 21 -20.52 10.33 23.18
CA LEU A 21 -19.30 10.18 22.43
C LEU A 21 -19.60 9.51 21.09
N LYS A 22 -19.00 10.00 20.01
CA LYS A 22 -19.04 9.33 18.73
C LYS A 22 -18.29 8.01 18.85
N ILE A 23 -18.90 6.93 18.40
CA ILE A 23 -18.21 5.64 18.27
C ILE A 23 -17.07 5.83 17.27
N PRO A 24 -15.81 5.50 17.64
CA PRO A 24 -14.69 5.58 16.69
C PRO A 24 -14.92 4.64 15.52
N ASP A 25 -14.46 5.03 14.33
CA ASP A 25 -14.49 4.16 13.16
C ASP A 25 -13.47 3.02 13.35
N LEU A 26 -13.97 1.82 13.58
CA LEU A 26 -13.15 0.63 13.89
C LEU A 26 -12.31 0.16 12.69
N ILE A 27 -12.65 0.60 11.48
CA ILE A 27 -11.95 0.24 10.23
C ILE A 27 -11.17 1.43 9.64
N GLU A 28 -11.04 2.52 10.39
CA GLU A 28 -10.35 3.74 9.94
C GLU A 28 -8.90 3.46 9.53
N VAL A 29 -8.20 2.62 10.30
CA VAL A 29 -6.80 2.27 10.02
C VAL A 29 -6.63 1.68 8.62
N GLN A 30 -7.50 0.75 8.24
CA GLN A 30 -7.46 0.12 6.92
C GLN A 30 -7.88 1.08 5.82
N ARG A 31 -8.97 1.83 6.03
CA ARG A 31 -9.49 2.79 5.05
C ARG A 31 -8.53 3.94 4.82
N SER A 32 -8.00 4.54 5.87
CA SER A 32 -7.07 5.67 5.76
C SER A 32 -5.75 5.26 5.10
N SER A 33 -5.22 4.09 5.46
CA SER A 33 -4.02 3.52 4.85
C SER A 33 -4.20 3.28 3.35
N TYR A 34 -5.32 2.67 2.96
CA TYR A 34 -5.61 2.38 1.55
C TYR A 34 -5.90 3.66 0.76
N ASN A 35 -6.64 4.60 1.33
CA ASN A 35 -6.87 5.90 0.70
C ASN A 35 -5.56 6.69 0.51
N SER A 36 -4.64 6.62 1.48
CA SER A 36 -3.31 7.23 1.35
C SER A 36 -2.47 6.55 0.26
N PHE A 37 -2.63 5.24 0.08
CA PHE A 37 -1.98 4.50 -0.99
C PHE A 37 -2.48 4.91 -2.37
N LEU A 38 -3.80 5.13 -2.53
CA LEU A 38 -4.41 5.48 -3.82
C LEU A 38 -4.25 6.97 -4.18
N LYS A 39 -4.02 7.85 -3.21
CA LYS A 39 -3.93 9.29 -3.49
C LYS A 39 -2.70 9.59 -4.33
N SER A 40 -2.96 10.18 -5.50
CA SER A 40 -1.96 10.95 -6.24
C SER A 40 -1.80 12.28 -5.52
N THR A 41 -0.66 12.54 -4.93
CA THR A 41 -0.45 13.75 -4.15
C THR A 41 0.18 14.81 -5.04
N GLU A 42 -0.58 15.83 -5.38
CA GLU A 42 -0.05 17.12 -5.87
C GLU A 42 0.70 17.88 -4.76
N GLU A 43 0.56 17.47 -3.52
CA GLU A 43 1.19 18.06 -2.34
C GLU A 43 2.56 17.43 -2.05
N LYS A 44 3.44 18.22 -1.46
CA LYS A 44 4.88 17.96 -1.20
C LYS A 44 5.27 16.65 -0.48
N THR A 45 4.32 15.88 -0.01
CA THR A 45 4.57 14.58 0.64
C THR A 45 4.28 13.44 -0.32
N VAL A 46 5.33 12.94 -0.95
CA VAL A 46 5.27 11.76 -1.82
C VAL A 46 4.83 10.55 -0.99
N SER A 47 3.66 10.00 -1.25
CA SER A 47 3.10 8.86 -0.52
C SER A 47 2.41 7.87 -1.47
N GLY A 48 2.25 6.64 -1.01
CA GLY A 48 1.50 5.61 -1.71
C GLY A 48 2.12 5.18 -3.03
N LEU A 49 1.30 5.03 -4.06
CA LEU A 49 1.73 4.61 -5.40
C LEU A 49 2.73 5.56 -6.05
N ASP A 50 2.58 6.87 -5.83
CA ASP A 50 3.49 7.87 -6.38
C ASP A 50 4.93 7.65 -5.87
N LYS A 51 5.08 7.29 -4.58
CA LYS A 51 6.38 6.94 -4.00
C LYS A 51 6.98 5.71 -4.66
N VAL A 52 6.18 4.67 -4.88
CA VAL A 52 6.66 3.43 -5.52
C VAL A 52 7.13 3.70 -6.95
N PHE A 53 6.37 4.48 -7.72
CA PHE A 53 6.81 4.85 -9.07
C PHE A 53 8.09 5.67 -9.06
N LYS A 54 8.22 6.65 -8.18
CA LYS A 54 9.44 7.47 -8.06
C LYS A 54 10.67 6.70 -7.56
N GLU A 55 10.48 5.60 -6.85
CA GLU A 55 11.58 4.70 -6.46
C GLU A 55 12.05 3.81 -7.61
N VAL A 56 11.15 3.44 -8.53
CA VAL A 56 11.47 2.58 -9.68
C VAL A 56 11.98 3.38 -10.86
N PHE A 57 11.38 4.54 -11.14
CA PHE A 57 11.75 5.41 -12.23
C PHE A 57 12.70 6.52 -11.76
N PRO A 58 13.60 7.00 -12.60
CA PRO A 58 13.75 6.69 -14.01
C PRO A 58 14.41 5.33 -14.27
N ILE A 59 14.04 4.69 -15.39
CA ILE A 59 14.68 3.48 -15.89
C ILE A 59 15.57 3.89 -17.06
N GLU A 60 16.86 3.64 -16.92
CA GLU A 60 17.85 3.97 -17.94
C GLU A 60 18.24 2.73 -18.75
N ASP A 61 18.49 2.93 -20.04
CA ASP A 61 19.08 1.91 -20.89
C ASP A 61 20.55 1.66 -20.49
N PHE A 62 21.02 0.43 -20.69
CA PHE A 62 22.41 0.04 -20.39
C PHE A 62 23.45 0.92 -21.11
N ALA A 63 23.16 1.32 -22.32
CA ALA A 63 24.02 2.22 -23.12
C ALA A 63 23.78 3.71 -22.81
N GLY A 64 22.78 4.05 -22.01
CA GLY A 64 22.44 5.42 -21.65
C GLY A 64 21.80 6.24 -22.76
N HIS A 65 21.41 5.62 -23.89
CA HIS A 65 20.78 6.31 -25.02
C HIS A 65 19.30 6.61 -24.82
N ALA A 66 18.65 5.95 -23.87
CA ALA A 66 17.24 6.15 -23.60
C ALA A 66 16.94 6.11 -22.10
N THR A 67 16.00 6.94 -21.67
CA THR A 67 15.52 6.97 -20.29
C THR A 67 13.99 7.03 -20.29
N ILE A 68 13.37 6.20 -19.47
CA ILE A 68 11.93 6.26 -19.23
C ILE A 68 11.69 6.94 -17.90
N GLU A 69 10.98 8.06 -17.94
CA GLU A 69 10.62 8.85 -16.76
C GLU A 69 9.15 8.67 -16.42
N TYR A 70 8.85 8.66 -15.13
CA TYR A 70 7.49 8.71 -14.61
C TYR A 70 7.02 10.16 -14.48
N ILE A 71 5.81 10.46 -14.98
CA ILE A 71 5.21 11.79 -14.86
C ILE A 71 4.07 11.78 -13.83
N SER A 72 3.04 10.96 -14.09
CA SER A 72 1.84 10.91 -13.26
C SER A 72 1.09 9.59 -13.47
N TYR A 73 0.15 9.32 -12.57
CA TYR A 73 -0.81 8.23 -12.76
C TYR A 73 -2.24 8.73 -12.55
N ARG A 74 -3.19 8.00 -13.10
CA ARG A 74 -4.60 8.18 -12.84
C ARG A 74 -5.35 6.86 -12.83
N PHE A 75 -6.44 6.82 -12.09
CA PHE A 75 -7.39 5.72 -12.17
C PHE A 75 -8.50 6.06 -13.15
N GLU A 76 -8.89 5.10 -13.95
CA GLU A 76 -10.13 5.19 -14.70
C GLU A 76 -11.31 4.79 -13.82
N LYS A 77 -12.52 5.10 -14.28
CA LYS A 77 -13.73 4.71 -13.61
C LYS A 77 -13.85 3.18 -13.60
N GLU A 78 -14.30 2.64 -12.49
CA GLU A 78 -14.62 1.24 -12.35
C GLU A 78 -15.62 0.78 -13.43
N LYS A 79 -15.40 -0.39 -13.97
CA LYS A 79 -16.21 -0.94 -15.07
C LYS A 79 -17.54 -1.52 -14.57
N TYR A 80 -17.54 -2.08 -13.36
CA TYR A 80 -18.69 -2.74 -12.75
C TYR A 80 -18.85 -2.29 -11.30
N ASP A 81 -20.10 -2.22 -10.85
CA ASP A 81 -20.41 -1.96 -9.44
C ASP A 81 -20.13 -3.15 -8.54
N VAL A 82 -20.00 -2.91 -7.23
CA VAL A 82 -19.75 -3.94 -6.21
C VAL A 82 -20.77 -5.08 -6.27
N GLY A 83 -22.07 -4.76 -6.44
CA GLY A 83 -23.12 -5.74 -6.53
C GLY A 83 -22.99 -6.62 -7.77
N GLU A 84 -22.69 -6.03 -8.89
CA GLU A 84 -22.50 -6.71 -10.18
C GLU A 84 -21.26 -7.61 -10.16
N CYS A 85 -20.16 -7.15 -9.55
CA CYS A 85 -18.95 -7.95 -9.38
C CYS A 85 -19.21 -9.22 -8.55
N LYS A 86 -20.03 -9.11 -7.49
CA LYS A 86 -20.41 -10.26 -6.68
C LYS A 86 -21.26 -11.27 -7.43
N GLN A 87 -22.23 -10.79 -8.20
CA GLN A 87 -23.11 -11.67 -8.98
C GLN A 87 -22.38 -12.39 -10.11
N ARG A 88 -21.46 -11.69 -10.77
CA ARG A 88 -20.71 -12.23 -11.92
C ARG A 88 -19.43 -12.96 -11.53
N GLY A 89 -19.04 -12.96 -10.26
CA GLY A 89 -17.77 -13.56 -9.82
C GLY A 89 -16.54 -12.78 -10.26
N LEU A 90 -16.65 -11.44 -10.42
CA LEU A 90 -15.59 -10.56 -10.86
C LEU A 90 -14.90 -9.87 -9.68
N THR A 91 -13.75 -9.27 -9.94
CA THR A 91 -13.02 -8.43 -8.98
C THR A 91 -13.44 -6.97 -9.17
N TYR A 92 -13.78 -6.30 -8.07
CA TYR A 92 -14.05 -4.86 -8.06
C TYR A 92 -12.74 -4.10 -8.12
N SER A 93 -12.41 -3.52 -9.27
CA SER A 93 -11.14 -2.88 -9.56
C SER A 93 -11.31 -1.67 -10.48
N ALA A 94 -10.32 -0.80 -10.47
CA ALA A 94 -10.19 0.30 -11.40
C ALA A 94 -8.90 0.16 -12.22
N PRO A 95 -8.94 0.43 -13.54
CA PRO A 95 -7.76 0.46 -14.38
C PRO A 95 -6.81 1.58 -13.97
N LEU A 96 -5.54 1.22 -13.76
CA LEU A 96 -4.46 2.15 -13.49
C LEU A 96 -3.75 2.50 -14.81
N LYS A 97 -3.73 3.76 -15.15
CA LYS A 97 -2.97 4.31 -16.26
C LYS A 97 -1.86 5.20 -15.75
N VAL A 98 -0.69 5.06 -16.35
CA VAL A 98 0.52 5.79 -15.98
C VAL A 98 1.02 6.56 -17.20
N THR A 99 1.28 7.84 -17.02
CA THR A 99 1.91 8.68 -18.05
C THR A 99 3.41 8.57 -17.89
N LEU A 100 4.04 8.04 -18.91
CA LEU A 100 5.49 7.86 -19.00
C LEU A 100 6.05 8.73 -20.11
N ARG A 101 7.26 9.24 -19.89
CA ARG A 101 8.03 9.99 -20.87
C ARG A 101 9.27 9.18 -21.27
N LEU A 102 9.38 8.86 -22.55
CA LEU A 102 10.60 8.30 -23.13
C LEU A 102 11.45 9.45 -23.64
N VAL A 103 12.67 9.56 -23.14
CA VAL A 103 13.68 10.53 -23.61
C VAL A 103 14.79 9.76 -24.26
N ALA A 104 15.06 10.05 -25.54
CA ALA A 104 16.19 9.52 -26.26
C ALA A 104 17.31 10.56 -26.33
N TYR A 105 18.54 10.11 -26.10
CA TYR A 105 19.73 10.94 -26.07
C TYR A 105 20.66 10.58 -27.21
N ASP A 106 21.28 11.60 -27.78
CA ASP A 106 22.47 11.46 -28.61
C ASP A 106 23.70 11.69 -27.73
N ILE A 107 24.57 10.69 -27.67
CA ILE A 107 25.77 10.71 -26.83
C ILE A 107 26.98 10.93 -27.77
N ASN A 108 27.60 12.07 -27.60
CA ASN A 108 28.90 12.31 -28.26
C ASN A 108 30.03 11.85 -27.32
N GLU A 109 30.60 10.69 -27.61
CA GLU A 109 31.64 10.07 -26.79
C GLU A 109 32.90 10.96 -26.66
N GLU A 110 33.25 11.73 -27.71
CA GLU A 110 34.42 12.60 -27.69
C GLU A 110 34.26 13.83 -26.79
N ALA A 111 33.02 14.38 -26.72
CA ALA A 111 32.72 15.59 -25.98
C ALA A 111 32.09 15.32 -24.61
N GLN A 112 31.77 14.07 -24.27
CA GLN A 112 31.02 13.66 -23.06
C GLN A 112 29.71 14.45 -22.83
N THR A 113 29.06 14.85 -23.92
CA THR A 113 27.83 15.62 -23.87
C THR A 113 26.64 14.76 -24.26
N LYS A 114 25.58 14.80 -23.46
CA LYS A 114 24.27 14.20 -23.76
C LYS A 114 23.34 15.29 -24.30
N GLN A 115 22.84 15.10 -25.53
CA GLN A 115 21.81 15.99 -26.10
C GLN A 115 20.49 15.21 -26.23
N ILE A 116 19.38 15.88 -25.93
CA ILE A 116 18.05 15.27 -26.09
C ILE A 116 17.74 15.22 -27.59
N LEU A 117 17.65 14.02 -28.13
CA LEU A 117 17.27 13.78 -29.52
C LEU A 117 15.74 13.88 -29.68
N SER A 118 15.00 13.24 -28.82
CA SER A 118 13.54 13.28 -28.83
C SER A 118 12.97 12.97 -27.44
N ALA A 119 11.79 13.54 -27.14
CA ALA A 119 11.02 13.21 -25.95
C ALA A 119 9.58 12.91 -26.39
N LYS A 120 9.07 11.74 -25.97
CA LYS A 120 7.71 11.32 -26.30
C LYS A 120 6.99 10.91 -25.02
N GLU A 121 5.82 11.49 -24.79
CA GLU A 121 4.94 11.12 -23.68
C GLU A 121 3.82 10.21 -24.16
N GLN A 122 3.51 9.20 -23.37
CA GLN A 122 2.42 8.29 -23.65
C GLN A 122 1.79 7.78 -22.35
N GLU A 123 0.47 7.69 -22.38
CA GLU A 123 -0.28 7.04 -21.32
C GLU A 123 -0.35 5.54 -21.57
N VAL A 124 0.06 4.74 -20.59
CA VAL A 124 0.15 3.29 -20.66
C VAL A 124 -0.75 2.68 -19.60
N TYR A 125 -1.54 1.68 -19.99
CA TYR A 125 -2.25 0.83 -19.04
C TYR A 125 -1.26 -0.09 -18.32
N MET A 126 -1.27 -0.05 -17.00
CA MET A 126 -0.36 -0.88 -16.20
C MET A 126 -1.06 -2.12 -15.65
N SER A 127 -2.18 -1.93 -14.97
CA SER A 127 -2.89 -3.02 -14.28
C SER A 127 -4.24 -2.55 -13.77
N ASP A 128 -5.07 -3.50 -13.36
CA ASP A 128 -6.29 -3.23 -12.60
C ASP A 128 -5.98 -3.30 -11.10
N ILE A 129 -6.27 -2.23 -10.37
CA ILE A 129 -6.07 -2.18 -8.93
C ILE A 129 -7.40 -2.44 -8.23
N PRO A 130 -7.49 -3.49 -7.37
CA PRO A 130 -8.70 -3.76 -6.60
C PRO A 130 -9.06 -2.56 -5.71
N LEU A 131 -10.33 -2.16 -5.69
CA LEU A 131 -10.81 -1.05 -4.88
C LEU A 131 -11.41 -1.55 -3.56
N MET A 132 -11.20 -0.78 -2.50
CA MET A 132 -11.81 -1.03 -1.20
C MET A 132 -13.25 -0.51 -1.19
N THR A 133 -14.16 -1.32 -0.66
CA THR A 133 -15.55 -0.93 -0.45
C THR A 133 -15.68 -0.02 0.80
N GLU A 134 -16.84 0.61 0.97
CA GLU A 134 -17.13 1.41 2.17
C GLU A 134 -17.01 0.61 3.48
N LYS A 135 -17.20 -0.70 3.41
CA LYS A 135 -17.08 -1.62 4.55
C LYS A 135 -15.64 -2.03 4.86
N GLY A 136 -14.65 -1.53 4.12
CA GLY A 136 -13.24 -1.89 4.29
C GLY A 136 -12.89 -3.28 3.73
N THR A 137 -13.72 -3.84 2.86
CA THR A 137 -13.52 -5.13 2.20
C THR A 137 -13.08 -4.94 0.75
N PHE A 138 -12.45 -5.96 0.18
CA PHE A 138 -12.18 -6.08 -1.25
C PHE A 138 -13.05 -7.17 -1.83
N VAL A 139 -13.63 -6.94 -3.00
CA VAL A 139 -14.34 -7.99 -3.74
C VAL A 139 -13.39 -8.60 -4.74
N VAL A 140 -12.99 -9.84 -4.50
CA VAL A 140 -12.08 -10.61 -5.35
C VAL A 140 -12.78 -11.86 -5.83
N ASN A 141 -12.93 -12.01 -7.15
CA ASN A 141 -13.66 -13.12 -7.76
C ASN A 141 -15.06 -13.32 -7.14
N GLY A 142 -15.76 -12.21 -6.90
CA GLY A 142 -17.11 -12.20 -6.33
C GLY A 142 -17.21 -12.43 -4.82
N THR A 143 -16.11 -12.68 -4.13
CA THR A 143 -16.08 -12.90 -2.67
C THR A 143 -15.50 -11.69 -1.93
N ASP A 144 -16.11 -11.34 -0.79
CA ASP A 144 -15.57 -10.30 0.09
C ASP A 144 -14.33 -10.84 0.81
N ARG A 145 -13.26 -10.08 0.73
CA ARG A 145 -11.99 -10.37 1.42
C ARG A 145 -11.52 -9.15 2.20
N VAL A 146 -10.84 -9.41 3.31
CA VAL A 146 -10.26 -8.39 4.18
C VAL A 146 -8.77 -8.61 4.29
N VAL A 147 -8.00 -7.53 4.21
CA VAL A 147 -6.56 -7.58 4.48
C VAL A 147 -6.36 -7.57 5.99
N VAL A 148 -5.72 -8.61 6.50
CA VAL A 148 -5.38 -8.73 7.92
C VAL A 148 -3.92 -8.39 8.12
N ASN A 149 -3.63 -7.47 9.03
CA ASN A 149 -2.27 -7.10 9.39
C ASN A 149 -1.56 -8.29 10.04
N GLN A 150 -0.35 -8.58 9.58
CA GLN A 150 0.50 -9.63 10.14
C GLN A 150 1.69 -9.01 10.86
N MET A 151 2.05 -9.59 11.98
CA MET A 151 3.28 -9.24 12.70
C MET A 151 4.44 -10.02 12.09
N HIS A 152 5.51 -9.32 11.73
CA HIS A 152 6.74 -9.93 11.26
C HIS A 152 7.95 -9.35 11.98
N ARG A 153 9.09 -10.02 11.87
CA ARG A 153 10.35 -9.47 12.37
C ARG A 153 10.66 -8.15 11.68
N SER A 154 11.06 -7.14 12.45
CA SER A 154 11.47 -5.86 11.87
C SER A 154 12.73 -6.03 11.02
N PRO A 155 12.85 -5.28 9.91
CA PRO A 155 14.09 -5.21 9.17
C PRO A 155 15.24 -4.73 10.07
N GLY A 156 16.43 -5.30 9.88
CA GLY A 156 17.60 -4.93 10.66
C GLY A 156 18.62 -6.04 10.76
N LEU A 157 19.61 -5.80 11.61
CA LEU A 157 20.69 -6.74 11.92
C LEU A 157 20.41 -7.41 13.28
N PHE A 158 20.41 -8.73 13.30
CA PHE A 158 20.21 -9.52 14.51
C PHE A 158 21.48 -10.33 14.77
N LEU A 159 22.05 -10.14 15.95
CA LEU A 159 23.21 -10.88 16.43
C LEU A 159 22.74 -11.86 17.51
N ASP A 160 23.10 -13.12 17.38
CA ASP A 160 22.73 -14.16 18.32
C ASP A 160 23.90 -15.16 18.49
N HIS A 161 23.78 -16.08 19.41
CA HIS A 161 24.73 -17.16 19.63
C HIS A 161 24.03 -18.45 20.08
N ASP A 162 24.62 -19.59 19.83
CA ASP A 162 24.08 -20.92 20.09
C ASP A 162 24.13 -21.35 21.56
N LYS A 163 24.65 -20.51 22.46
CA LYS A 163 24.88 -20.81 23.90
C LYS A 163 25.82 -22.00 24.14
N GLY A 164 26.71 -22.27 23.18
CA GLY A 164 27.66 -23.37 23.28
C GLY A 164 27.08 -24.76 23.05
N LYS A 165 25.89 -24.85 22.44
CA LYS A 165 25.25 -26.16 22.16
C LYS A 165 25.71 -26.79 20.84
N GLY A 166 26.16 -25.98 19.90
CA GLY A 166 26.56 -26.42 18.57
C GLY A 166 27.94 -27.03 18.47
N HIS A 167 28.83 -26.75 19.43
CA HIS A 167 30.20 -27.26 19.40
C HIS A 167 30.52 -28.10 20.62
N SER A 168 31.22 -29.25 20.42
CA SER A 168 31.57 -30.22 21.47
C SER A 168 32.44 -29.65 22.61
N SER A 169 33.21 -28.59 22.34
CA SER A 169 34.05 -27.89 23.32
C SER A 169 33.30 -26.82 24.13
N GLY A 170 31.99 -26.61 23.91
CA GLY A 170 31.21 -25.54 24.55
C GLY A 170 31.54 -24.12 24.07
N LYS A 171 32.27 -23.98 22.98
CA LYS A 171 32.59 -22.70 22.36
C LYS A 171 31.28 -22.01 21.88
N LEU A 172 31.17 -20.71 22.13
CA LEU A 172 30.05 -19.91 21.63
C LEU A 172 30.23 -19.68 20.13
N LEU A 173 29.29 -20.18 19.35
CA LEU A 173 29.20 -19.88 17.92
C LEU A 173 28.25 -18.70 17.73
N PHE A 174 28.77 -17.62 17.18
CA PHE A 174 27.99 -16.43 16.90
C PHE A 174 27.37 -16.52 15.50
N ASN A 175 26.14 -16.04 15.39
CA ASN A 175 25.48 -15.88 14.12
C ASN A 175 24.98 -14.45 13.95
N CYS A 176 24.87 -14.04 12.70
CA CYS A 176 24.39 -12.74 12.32
C CYS A 176 23.36 -12.89 11.20
N ARG A 177 22.18 -12.37 11.42
CA ARG A 177 21.09 -12.39 10.43
C ARG A 177 20.76 -10.98 10.00
N VAL A 178 20.88 -10.73 8.69
CA VAL A 178 20.47 -9.48 8.07
C VAL A 178 19.10 -9.67 7.44
N ILE A 179 18.12 -8.95 7.95
CA ILE A 179 16.75 -8.98 7.44
C ILE A 179 16.50 -7.67 6.70
N PRO A 180 16.36 -7.69 5.36
CA PRO A 180 16.02 -6.50 4.59
C PRO A 180 14.53 -6.17 4.71
N TYR A 181 14.16 -4.93 4.38
CA TYR A 181 12.75 -4.54 4.26
C TYR A 181 12.04 -5.37 3.17
N ARG A 182 12.75 -5.64 2.06
CA ARG A 182 12.27 -6.45 0.95
C ARG A 182 13.45 -7.16 0.28
N GLY A 183 13.36 -8.46 0.15
CA GLY A 183 14.39 -9.29 -0.48
C GLY A 183 14.73 -10.53 0.32
N SER A 184 15.80 -11.22 -0.08
CA SER A 184 16.29 -12.43 0.58
C SER A 184 17.04 -12.10 1.86
N TRP A 185 16.93 -12.97 2.87
CA TRP A 185 17.69 -12.85 4.11
C TRP A 185 19.12 -13.34 3.91
N LEU A 186 20.05 -12.75 4.64
CA LEU A 186 21.44 -13.17 4.67
C LEU A 186 21.77 -13.65 6.08
N ASP A 187 22.15 -14.90 6.21
CA ASP A 187 22.60 -15.50 7.46
C ASP A 187 24.11 -15.77 7.37
N LEU A 188 24.85 -15.28 8.36
CA LEU A 188 26.27 -15.49 8.53
C LEU A 188 26.46 -16.28 9.83
N GLU A 189 27.11 -17.43 9.76
CA GLU A 189 27.37 -18.31 10.91
C GLU A 189 28.86 -18.61 11.00
N TYR A 190 29.36 -18.70 12.23
CA TYR A 190 30.71 -19.19 12.49
C TYR A 190 30.71 -20.71 12.61
N ASP A 191 31.71 -21.34 12.01
CA ASP A 191 32.04 -22.76 12.15
C ASP A 191 32.81 -23.04 13.43
#